data_34aa1943ba28a3f3ff20da3951d0ada9
#
_entry.id   34aa1943ba28a3f3ff20da3951d0ada9
#
_cell.length_a   1.000
_cell.length_b   1.000
_cell.length_c   1.000
_cell.angle_alpha   90.00
_cell.angle_beta   90.00
_cell.angle_gamma   90.00
#
_symmetry.space_group_name_H-M   'P 1'
#
loop_
_entity.id
_entity.type
_entity.pdbx_description
1 polymer ?
#
loop_
_entity_poly.entity_id
_entity_poly.type
_entity_poly.pdbx_seq_one_letter_code
_entity_poly.pdbx_strand_id
1 'polypeptide(L)'
;MLTHSTPIVSVADDILTKRKYDGNKCHTEFLKNPSNVSFAIYECDQLEIESIISSLNPKKAIGPNSIPSNILQMLKTDISYPLAIIFNISLRTGVYPDLLKIAKTIPIYKKGSKLITSNYRPISLLSNLNKILEKLMHNRVYKFLEDHRHIYKLQFGFRKKHSTNHALIEITEKIRKALDNNSYACGIFIDLQKAFDTVNRTILLTKLAHYGIRGVTNRWFESYLLNRKQYVSNQGFDSDTKVIKNGIPQGSVLGPLLFAIYINDLHDAITNSSVYHFADDTNLLNINKSPKRMQVQMNQDLKNLYKWLLANKISLNCSKTELIFFHQPGRKIQNFDFKIKINGHRIIPTDHIKYLGVYLDSTVWQATL
;
A
#
# COMPACT_ATOMS: atom_id res chain seq x y z
N MET A 1 35.27 -3.53 9.93
CA MET A 1 35.36 -4.20 8.62
C MET A 1 34.02 -4.82 8.30
N LEU A 2 33.18 -4.12 7.54
CA LEU A 2 31.91 -4.62 6.98
C LEU A 2 31.93 -4.23 5.49
N THR A 3 32.78 -4.91 4.75
CA THR A 3 32.80 -4.90 3.29
C THR A 3 32.06 -6.14 2.83
N HIS A 4 30.86 -6.00 2.41
CA HIS A 4 30.00 -6.73 1.48
C HIS A 4 28.53 -6.62 1.94
N SER A 5 27.99 -5.41 1.85
CA SER A 5 26.54 -5.23 1.84
C SER A 5 26.03 -5.53 0.43
N THR A 6 25.52 -6.73 0.21
CA THR A 6 24.64 -6.99 -0.93
C THR A 6 23.53 -5.92 -0.91
N PRO A 7 23.36 -5.15 -1.95
CA PRO A 7 22.36 -4.08 -1.96
C PRO A 7 20.96 -4.71 -1.82
N ILE A 8 20.15 -4.15 -0.94
CA ILE A 8 18.72 -4.53 -0.75
C ILE A 8 17.95 -4.53 -2.10
N VAL A 9 18.46 -3.82 -3.10
CA VAL A 9 17.96 -3.77 -4.49
C VAL A 9 18.14 -5.08 -5.26
N SER A 10 19.20 -5.86 -4.99
CA SER A 10 19.48 -7.10 -5.75
C SER A 10 18.51 -8.25 -5.44
N VAL A 11 17.89 -8.24 -4.26
CA VAL A 11 16.92 -9.29 -3.87
C VAL A 11 15.60 -9.15 -4.62
N ALA A 12 15.18 -7.92 -4.94
CA ALA A 12 13.97 -7.71 -5.75
C ALA A 12 14.19 -8.11 -7.22
N ASP A 13 15.37 -7.80 -7.76
CA ASP A 13 15.72 -8.18 -9.13
C ASP A 13 15.95 -9.70 -9.26
N ASP A 14 16.55 -10.35 -8.26
CA ASP A 14 16.75 -11.81 -8.25
C ASP A 14 15.44 -12.62 -8.13
N ILE A 15 14.45 -12.09 -7.40
CA ILE A 15 13.13 -12.73 -7.29
C ILE A 15 12.34 -12.58 -8.60
N LEU A 16 12.53 -11.48 -9.33
CA LEU A 16 11.87 -11.22 -10.60
C LEU A 16 12.51 -11.95 -11.78
N THR A 17 13.84 -12.18 -11.75
CA THR A 17 14.58 -12.83 -12.85
C THR A 17 14.53 -14.35 -12.81
N LYS A 18 14.31 -14.99 -11.66
CA LYS A 18 14.24 -16.45 -11.53
C LYS A 18 12.89 -17.08 -11.89
N ARG A 19 11.87 -16.30 -12.23
CA ARG A 19 10.58 -16.81 -12.69
C ARG A 19 10.45 -16.61 -14.19
N LYS A 20 10.49 -17.71 -14.96
CA LYS A 20 10.03 -17.72 -16.33
C LYS A 20 8.62 -17.09 -16.35
N TYR A 21 8.51 -15.93 -16.96
CA TYR A 21 7.26 -15.27 -17.25
C TYR A 21 6.48 -16.15 -18.27
N ASP A 22 5.64 -17.02 -17.76
CA ASP A 22 4.58 -17.64 -18.57
C ASP A 22 3.43 -16.64 -18.52
N GLY A 23 3.55 -15.58 -19.35
CA GLY A 23 2.79 -14.45 -19.06
C GLY A 23 2.16 -13.64 -20.15
N ASN A 24 1.02 -13.99 -20.57
CA ASN A 24 0.24 -13.24 -21.54
C ASN A 24 -0.80 -12.30 -20.94
N LYS A 25 -0.70 -11.89 -19.65
CA LYS A 25 -1.63 -10.89 -19.10
C LYS A 25 -0.92 -9.62 -18.69
N CYS A 26 -1.26 -8.53 -19.38
CA CYS A 26 -0.84 -7.18 -18.99
C CYS A 26 -1.69 -6.71 -17.80
N HIS A 27 -1.11 -5.90 -16.90
CA HIS A 27 -1.84 -5.29 -15.78
C HIS A 27 -3.09 -4.50 -16.23
N THR A 28 -3.09 -4.00 -17.47
CA THR A 28 -4.22 -3.26 -18.05
C THR A 28 -5.47 -4.11 -18.26
N GLU A 29 -5.35 -5.44 -18.33
CA GLU A 29 -6.52 -6.34 -18.46
C GLU A 29 -7.41 -6.35 -17.20
N PHE A 30 -6.86 -5.95 -16.06
CA PHE A 30 -7.59 -5.87 -14.80
C PHE A 30 -8.19 -4.49 -14.55
N LEU A 31 -7.79 -3.48 -15.34
CA LEU A 31 -8.31 -2.12 -15.21
C LEU A 31 -9.65 -2.00 -15.93
N LYS A 32 -10.74 -2.02 -15.15
CA LYS A 32 -12.10 -1.87 -15.66
C LYS A 32 -12.57 -0.42 -15.46
N ASN A 33 -13.45 0.03 -16.36
CA ASN A 33 -14.17 1.31 -16.25
C ASN A 33 -13.20 2.51 -16.06
N PRO A 34 -12.44 2.91 -17.09
CA PRO A 34 -11.57 4.07 -17.01
C PRO A 34 -12.37 5.31 -16.65
N SER A 35 -11.79 6.20 -15.86
CA SER A 35 -12.44 7.46 -15.50
C SER A 35 -12.73 8.31 -16.75
N ASN A 36 -13.96 8.77 -16.88
CA ASN A 36 -14.35 9.73 -17.91
C ASN A 36 -13.99 11.17 -17.53
N VAL A 37 -13.62 11.40 -16.26
CA VAL A 37 -13.24 12.71 -15.73
C VAL A 37 -11.73 12.77 -15.57
N SER A 38 -11.12 13.91 -15.89
CA SER A 38 -9.70 14.13 -15.68
C SER A 38 -9.48 15.11 -14.54
N PHE A 39 -8.48 14.80 -13.71
CA PHE A 39 -8.01 15.70 -12.67
C PHE A 39 -7.36 16.92 -13.27
N ALA A 40 -7.90 18.10 -12.96
CA ALA A 40 -7.32 19.38 -13.36
C ALA A 40 -6.36 19.88 -12.28
N ILE A 41 -5.11 20.14 -12.66
CA ILE A 41 -4.14 20.77 -11.78
C ILE A 41 -4.42 22.28 -11.76
N TYR A 42 -4.37 22.89 -10.59
CA TYR A 42 -4.54 24.34 -10.39
C TYR A 42 -3.45 24.89 -9.47
N GLU A 43 -3.24 26.20 -9.55
CA GLU A 43 -2.22 26.87 -8.76
C GLU A 43 -2.60 26.90 -7.27
N CYS A 44 -1.59 26.91 -6.42
CA CYS A 44 -1.75 27.15 -4.98
C CYS A 44 -1.50 28.62 -4.66
N ASP A 45 -2.19 29.09 -3.64
CA ASP A 45 -1.97 30.41 -3.07
C ASP A 45 -1.17 30.35 -1.75
N GLN A 46 -0.82 31.52 -1.26
CA GLN A 46 -0.09 31.67 0.00
C GLN A 46 -0.83 31.04 1.18
N LEU A 47 -2.16 31.21 1.26
CA LEU A 47 -2.97 30.74 2.39
C LEU A 47 -3.03 29.22 2.45
N GLU A 48 -3.10 28.56 1.28
CA GLU A 48 -3.05 27.09 1.22
C GLU A 48 -1.71 26.56 1.75
N ILE A 49 -0.60 27.21 1.37
CA ILE A 49 0.72 26.81 1.86
C ILE A 49 0.88 27.08 3.36
N GLU A 50 0.42 28.22 3.88
CA GLU A 50 0.42 28.52 5.33
C GLU A 50 -0.38 27.50 6.12
N SER A 51 -1.55 27.09 5.61
CA SER A 51 -2.38 26.05 6.22
C SER A 51 -1.63 24.72 6.29
N ILE A 52 -0.97 24.35 5.20
CA ILE A 52 -0.18 23.10 5.14
C ILE A 52 0.98 23.17 6.13
N ILE A 53 1.74 24.25 6.18
CA ILE A 53 2.86 24.44 7.12
C ILE A 53 2.37 24.36 8.56
N SER A 54 1.27 25.04 8.90
CA SER A 54 0.67 25.02 10.24
C SER A 54 0.29 23.61 10.70
N SER A 55 -0.04 22.73 9.76
CA SER A 55 -0.43 21.32 10.02
C SER A 55 0.77 20.36 10.17
N LEU A 56 2.01 20.81 9.98
CA LEU A 56 3.19 19.96 10.17
C LEU A 56 3.37 19.64 11.67
N ASN A 57 3.73 18.39 11.95
CA ASN A 57 4.01 17.98 13.32
C ASN A 57 5.45 18.40 13.71
N PRO A 58 5.63 19.27 14.71
CA PRO A 58 6.95 19.77 15.11
C PRO A 58 7.86 18.70 15.74
N LYS A 59 7.28 17.60 16.23
CA LYS A 59 8.02 16.50 16.88
C LYS A 59 8.53 15.44 15.93
N LYS A 60 8.20 15.51 14.62
CA LYS A 60 8.67 14.51 13.65
C LYS A 60 10.14 14.71 13.29
N ALA A 61 10.83 13.58 13.09
CA ALA A 61 12.22 13.54 12.65
C ALA A 61 12.41 14.31 11.32
N ILE A 62 13.57 14.94 11.22
CA ILE A 62 13.96 15.85 10.16
C ILE A 62 14.71 15.05 9.08
N GLY A 63 14.36 15.28 7.82
CA GLY A 63 15.06 14.72 6.66
C GLY A 63 16.34 15.49 6.29
N PRO A 64 17.03 15.11 5.21
CA PRO A 64 18.27 15.77 4.79
C PRO A 64 18.03 17.25 4.42
N ASN A 65 18.99 18.11 4.73
CA ASN A 65 18.99 19.54 4.42
C ASN A 65 17.65 20.23 4.75
N SER A 66 17.08 19.89 5.89
CA SER A 66 15.71 20.26 6.22
C SER A 66 15.67 21.29 7.34
N ILE A 67 14.85 22.30 7.12
CA ILE A 67 14.47 23.26 8.16
C ILE A 67 13.49 22.55 9.11
N PRO A 68 13.67 22.61 10.45
CA PRO A 68 12.73 22.05 11.41
C PRO A 68 11.30 22.59 11.24
N SER A 69 10.28 21.75 11.50
CA SER A 69 8.89 22.14 11.29
C SER A 69 8.44 23.32 12.16
N ASN A 70 8.97 23.45 13.39
CA ASN A 70 8.71 24.59 14.27
C ASN A 70 9.22 25.91 13.68
N ILE A 71 10.41 25.90 13.06
CA ILE A 71 10.96 27.09 12.39
C ILE A 71 10.12 27.46 11.18
N LEU A 72 9.73 26.47 10.36
CA LEU A 72 8.82 26.73 9.23
C LEU A 72 7.48 27.29 9.69
N GLN A 73 6.94 26.83 10.83
CA GLN A 73 5.70 27.36 11.39
C GLN A 73 5.85 28.79 11.91
N MET A 74 7.00 29.16 12.46
CA MET A 74 7.29 30.54 12.89
C MET A 74 7.38 31.50 11.71
N LEU A 75 7.96 31.05 10.60
CA LEU A 75 8.20 31.87 9.40
C LEU A 75 7.13 31.68 8.32
N LYS A 76 6.00 31.04 8.63
CA LYS A 76 5.03 30.59 7.62
C LYS A 76 4.50 31.71 6.74
N THR A 77 4.23 32.89 7.30
CA THR A 77 3.76 34.07 6.56
C THR A 77 4.78 34.58 5.53
N ASP A 78 6.06 34.56 5.91
CA ASP A 78 7.15 35.12 5.08
C ASP A 78 7.53 34.14 3.94
N ILE A 79 7.52 32.82 4.23
CA ILE A 79 7.99 31.81 3.29
C ILE A 79 6.90 31.25 2.38
N SER A 80 5.61 31.40 2.73
CA SER A 80 4.53 30.76 1.98
C SER A 80 4.35 31.34 0.58
N TYR A 81 4.51 32.64 0.41
CA TYR A 81 4.43 33.26 -0.93
C TYR A 81 5.55 32.77 -1.88
N PRO A 82 6.86 32.85 -1.54
CA PRO A 82 7.91 32.29 -2.40
C PRO A 82 7.77 30.78 -2.63
N LEU A 83 7.30 30.01 -1.64
CA LEU A 83 7.02 28.58 -1.82
C LEU A 83 5.88 28.34 -2.79
N ALA A 84 4.81 29.15 -2.75
CA ALA A 84 3.70 29.04 -3.70
C ALA A 84 4.19 29.27 -5.14
N ILE A 85 5.08 30.25 -5.39
CA ILE A 85 5.68 30.48 -6.72
C ILE A 85 6.44 29.25 -7.20
N ILE A 86 7.33 28.69 -6.36
CA ILE A 86 8.16 27.52 -6.71
C ILE A 86 7.27 26.30 -6.98
N PHE A 87 6.27 26.08 -6.15
CA PHE A 87 5.35 24.96 -6.30
C PHE A 87 4.46 25.09 -7.52
N ASN A 88 3.99 26.30 -7.83
CA ASN A 88 3.21 26.57 -9.05
C ASN A 88 4.03 26.34 -10.32
N ILE A 89 5.32 26.68 -10.34
CA ILE A 89 6.22 26.32 -11.42
C ILE A 89 6.27 24.80 -11.59
N SER A 90 6.46 24.06 -10.49
CA SER A 90 6.47 22.60 -10.49
C SER A 90 5.15 22.01 -11.01
N LEU A 91 4.02 22.54 -10.56
CA LEU A 91 2.69 22.08 -10.98
C LEU A 91 2.42 22.36 -12.47
N ARG A 92 2.75 23.55 -12.96
CA ARG A 92 2.56 23.92 -14.37
C ARG A 92 3.45 23.16 -15.33
N THR A 93 4.71 22.96 -14.96
CA THR A 93 5.69 22.26 -15.83
C THR A 93 5.57 20.75 -15.78
N GLY A 94 4.97 20.20 -14.72
CA GLY A 94 4.97 18.76 -14.45
C GLY A 94 6.33 18.24 -14.00
N VAL A 95 7.21 19.11 -13.47
CA VAL A 95 8.55 18.74 -13.01
C VAL A 95 8.63 18.83 -11.50
N TYR A 96 8.99 17.73 -10.85
CA TYR A 96 9.23 17.69 -9.41
C TYR A 96 10.67 18.12 -9.10
N PRO A 97 10.90 19.05 -8.15
CA PRO A 97 12.25 19.55 -7.85
C PRO A 97 13.20 18.43 -7.38
N ASP A 98 14.36 18.30 -8.02
CA ASP A 98 15.32 17.21 -7.75
C ASP A 98 15.90 17.25 -6.32
N LEU A 99 16.11 18.44 -5.76
CA LEU A 99 16.58 18.60 -4.39
C LEU A 99 15.61 17.99 -3.35
N LEU A 100 14.33 17.87 -3.69
CA LEU A 100 13.31 17.28 -2.83
C LEU A 100 13.23 15.75 -2.97
N LYS A 101 13.97 15.14 -3.90
CA LYS A 101 13.96 13.68 -4.16
C LYS A 101 14.92 12.89 -3.29
N ILE A 102 15.70 13.55 -2.43
CA ILE A 102 16.70 12.91 -1.58
C ILE A 102 16.06 12.45 -0.27
N ALA A 103 16.27 11.19 0.10
CA ALA A 103 15.78 10.60 1.34
C ALA A 103 16.94 10.15 2.23
N LYS A 104 16.86 10.48 3.53
CA LYS A 104 17.66 9.86 4.58
C LYS A 104 16.93 8.65 5.11
N THR A 105 17.48 7.46 4.93
CA THR A 105 16.85 6.21 5.37
C THR A 105 17.39 5.78 6.70
N ILE A 106 16.50 5.56 7.67
CA ILE A 106 16.82 5.04 8.99
C ILE A 106 16.33 3.61 9.11
N PRO A 107 17.21 2.63 9.41
CA PRO A 107 16.81 1.24 9.63
C PRO A 107 16.17 1.10 11.03
N ILE A 108 14.87 0.82 11.07
CA ILE A 108 14.15 0.54 12.31
C ILE A 108 14.07 -0.96 12.52
N TYR A 109 14.66 -1.44 13.61
CA TYR A 109 14.62 -2.86 13.99
C TYR A 109 13.19 -3.31 14.27
N LYS A 110 12.80 -4.47 13.71
CA LYS A 110 11.46 -5.06 13.86
C LYS A 110 11.48 -6.25 14.84
N LYS A 111 12.22 -7.30 14.52
CA LYS A 111 12.33 -8.54 15.33
C LYS A 111 13.41 -9.47 14.73
N GLY A 112 13.81 -10.47 15.50
CA GLY A 112 14.77 -11.52 15.06
C GLY A 112 16.21 -11.17 15.38
N SER A 113 17.19 -11.66 14.62
CA SER A 113 18.59 -11.31 14.82
C SER A 113 18.87 -9.89 14.30
N LYS A 114 19.57 -9.07 15.10
CA LYS A 114 20.01 -7.73 14.72
C LYS A 114 21.09 -7.71 13.65
N LEU A 115 21.71 -8.84 13.38
CA LEU A 115 22.74 -8.99 12.33
C LEU A 115 22.13 -9.16 10.93
N ILE A 116 20.84 -9.43 10.83
CA ILE A 116 20.16 -9.68 9.57
C ILE A 116 19.43 -8.41 9.11
N THR A 117 19.86 -7.85 7.99
CA THR A 117 19.32 -6.59 7.43
C THR A 117 17.82 -6.66 7.09
N SER A 118 17.31 -7.83 6.70
CA SER A 118 15.87 -8.02 6.42
C SER A 118 14.97 -7.89 7.66
N ASN A 119 15.55 -7.89 8.86
CA ASN A 119 14.84 -7.67 10.12
C ASN A 119 14.64 -6.18 10.46
N TYR A 120 15.05 -5.29 9.56
CA TYR A 120 14.87 -3.85 9.71
C TYR A 120 13.87 -3.30 8.69
N ARG A 121 13.08 -2.30 9.11
CA ARG A 121 12.25 -1.50 8.20
C ARG A 121 13.01 -0.25 7.80
N PRO A 122 13.24 0.01 6.51
CA PRO A 122 13.85 1.25 6.05
C PRO A 122 12.80 2.38 6.06
N ILE A 123 12.92 3.30 7.01
CA ILE A 123 12.05 4.48 7.06
C ILE A 123 12.76 5.64 6.40
N SER A 124 12.15 6.19 5.35
CA SER A 124 12.66 7.33 4.60
C SER A 124 12.24 8.64 5.25
N LEU A 125 13.21 9.40 5.73
CA LEU A 125 13.01 10.77 6.18
C LEU A 125 13.22 11.71 4.97
N LEU A 126 12.17 12.46 4.66
CA LEU A 126 12.16 13.45 3.57
C LEU A 126 12.19 14.86 4.16
N SER A 127 12.68 15.84 3.40
CA SER A 127 12.72 17.23 3.83
C SER A 127 11.30 17.75 4.13
N ASN A 128 11.19 18.73 5.01
CA ASN A 128 9.88 19.32 5.32
C ASN A 128 9.28 20.09 4.13
N LEU A 129 10.11 20.70 3.28
CA LEU A 129 9.64 21.31 2.02
C LEU A 129 9.05 20.25 1.08
N ASN A 130 9.68 19.08 0.99
CA ASN A 130 9.11 17.93 0.27
C ASN A 130 7.73 17.55 0.82
N LYS A 131 7.60 17.46 2.16
CA LYS A 131 6.32 17.10 2.80
C LYS A 131 5.22 18.13 2.52
N ILE A 132 5.55 19.42 2.40
CA ILE A 132 4.59 20.47 2.06
C ILE A 132 4.07 20.26 0.64
N LEU A 133 4.96 20.10 -0.34
CA LEU A 133 4.58 19.88 -1.74
C LEU A 133 3.81 18.56 -1.92
N GLU A 134 4.26 17.49 -1.25
CA GLU A 134 3.52 16.21 -1.25
C GLU A 134 2.12 16.36 -0.66
N LYS A 135 1.97 17.12 0.45
CA LYS A 135 0.68 17.30 1.12
C LYS A 135 -0.28 18.15 0.28
N LEU A 136 0.23 19.16 -0.41
CA LEU A 136 -0.52 19.94 -1.39
C LEU A 136 -1.13 19.01 -2.46
N MET A 137 -0.29 18.20 -3.11
CA MET A 137 -0.74 17.28 -4.15
C MET A 137 -1.65 16.17 -3.59
N HIS A 138 -1.28 15.60 -2.42
CA HIS A 138 -2.08 14.59 -1.74
C HIS A 138 -3.52 15.07 -1.49
N ASN A 139 -3.69 16.25 -0.91
CA ASN A 139 -5.03 16.76 -0.57
C ASN A 139 -5.91 16.88 -1.80
N ARG A 140 -5.36 17.34 -2.91
CA ARG A 140 -6.06 17.56 -4.17
C ARG A 140 -6.42 16.26 -4.87
N VAL A 141 -5.45 15.36 -5.02
CA VAL A 141 -5.65 14.05 -5.67
C VAL A 141 -6.56 13.18 -4.82
N TYR A 142 -6.38 13.15 -3.50
CA TYR A 142 -7.24 12.41 -2.59
C TYR A 142 -8.70 12.87 -2.70
N LYS A 143 -8.92 14.20 -2.68
CA LYS A 143 -10.26 14.76 -2.84
C LYS A 143 -10.89 14.35 -4.17
N PHE A 144 -10.14 14.47 -5.27
CA PHE A 144 -10.61 14.05 -6.60
C PHE A 144 -11.02 12.57 -6.63
N LEU A 145 -10.19 11.68 -6.09
CA LEU A 145 -10.46 10.25 -6.09
C LEU A 145 -11.70 9.88 -5.24
N GLU A 146 -11.89 10.54 -4.09
CA GLU A 146 -13.07 10.32 -3.23
C GLU A 146 -14.34 10.89 -3.85
N ASP A 147 -14.32 12.13 -4.36
CA ASP A 147 -15.46 12.79 -4.98
C ASP A 147 -16.01 11.98 -6.17
N HIS A 148 -15.13 11.31 -6.93
CA HIS A 148 -15.50 10.49 -8.07
C HIS A 148 -15.60 8.99 -7.75
N ARG A 149 -15.50 8.60 -6.47
CA ARG A 149 -15.61 7.21 -5.98
C ARG A 149 -14.63 6.25 -6.68
N HIS A 150 -13.43 6.73 -6.99
CA HIS A 150 -12.40 5.92 -7.64
C HIS A 150 -11.69 4.96 -6.67
N ILE A 151 -11.73 5.24 -5.36
CA ILE A 151 -11.16 4.33 -4.36
C ILE A 151 -12.18 3.23 -4.04
N TYR A 152 -11.72 1.99 -4.10
CA TYR A 152 -12.55 0.82 -3.80
C TYR A 152 -13.21 0.94 -2.42
N LYS A 153 -14.52 0.66 -2.36
CA LYS A 153 -15.33 0.88 -1.14
C LYS A 153 -14.84 0.14 0.10
N LEU A 154 -14.24 -1.05 -0.07
CA LEU A 154 -13.70 -1.85 1.04
C LEU A 154 -12.17 -1.68 1.21
N GLN A 155 -11.60 -0.58 0.71
CA GLN A 155 -10.29 -0.09 1.10
C GLN A 155 -10.45 0.79 2.34
N PHE A 156 -9.97 0.33 3.50
CA PHE A 156 -10.06 1.05 4.77
C PHE A 156 -8.76 1.76 5.15
N GLY A 157 -7.62 1.26 4.68
CA GLY A 157 -6.31 1.85 4.96
C GLY A 157 -6.09 3.16 4.22
N PHE A 158 -5.45 4.12 4.90
CA PHE A 158 -5.05 5.43 4.34
C PHE A 158 -6.20 6.32 3.87
N ARG A 159 -7.42 6.05 4.30
CA ARG A 159 -8.61 6.85 4.00
C ARG A 159 -9.09 7.64 5.20
N LYS A 160 -9.47 8.91 4.98
CA LYS A 160 -10.10 9.74 6.02
C LYS A 160 -11.42 9.10 6.46
N LYS A 161 -11.75 9.23 7.75
CA LYS A 161 -12.96 8.64 8.36
C LYS A 161 -13.04 7.11 8.31
N HIS A 162 -11.96 6.43 7.95
CA HIS A 162 -11.82 4.98 8.02
C HIS A 162 -10.77 4.62 9.08
N SER A 163 -10.95 3.47 9.74
CA SER A 163 -10.04 2.99 10.80
C SER A 163 -9.97 1.46 10.77
N THR A 164 -9.03 0.89 11.54
CA THR A 164 -8.96 -0.56 11.78
C THR A 164 -10.27 -1.10 12.34
N ASN A 165 -10.94 -0.35 13.23
CA ASN A 165 -12.23 -0.75 13.80
C ASN A 165 -13.32 -0.87 12.73
N HIS A 166 -13.38 0.05 11.76
CA HIS A 166 -14.35 -0.04 10.67
C HIS A 166 -14.11 -1.30 9.81
N ALA A 167 -12.86 -1.63 9.49
CA ALA A 167 -12.52 -2.84 8.76
C ALA A 167 -12.89 -4.11 9.54
N LEU A 168 -12.59 -4.14 10.85
CA LEU A 168 -12.91 -5.25 11.73
C LEU A 168 -14.44 -5.45 11.87
N ILE A 169 -15.18 -4.37 12.12
CA ILE A 169 -16.65 -4.43 12.24
C ILE A 169 -17.26 -4.94 10.93
N GLU A 170 -16.85 -4.41 9.79
CA GLU A 170 -17.41 -4.81 8.48
C GLU A 170 -17.18 -6.31 8.21
N ILE A 171 -15.96 -6.81 8.43
CA ILE A 171 -15.65 -8.21 8.16
C ILE A 171 -16.32 -9.15 9.18
N THR A 172 -16.31 -8.82 10.48
CA THR A 172 -16.90 -9.65 11.53
C THR A 172 -18.43 -9.71 11.43
N GLU A 173 -19.09 -8.57 11.16
CA GLU A 173 -20.54 -8.53 10.94
C GLU A 173 -20.95 -9.37 9.71
N LYS A 174 -20.16 -9.35 8.66
CA LYS A 174 -20.42 -10.13 7.47
C LYS A 174 -20.27 -11.64 7.74
N ILE A 175 -19.24 -12.03 8.52
CA ILE A 175 -19.06 -13.40 8.97
C ILE A 175 -20.22 -13.82 9.86
N ARG A 176 -20.56 -13.02 10.89
CA ARG A 176 -21.67 -13.30 11.82
C ARG A 176 -22.99 -13.52 11.08
N LYS A 177 -23.36 -12.61 10.19
CA LYS A 177 -24.58 -12.74 9.36
C LYS A 177 -24.57 -14.01 8.50
N ALA A 178 -23.41 -14.42 8.00
CA ALA A 178 -23.30 -15.67 7.25
C ALA A 178 -23.56 -16.89 8.13
N LEU A 179 -22.98 -16.91 9.34
CA LEU A 179 -23.17 -17.98 10.30
C LEU A 179 -24.62 -18.06 10.79
N ASP A 180 -25.25 -16.92 11.11
CA ASP A 180 -26.68 -16.83 11.49
C ASP A 180 -27.60 -17.39 10.39
N ASN A 181 -27.21 -17.25 9.12
CA ASN A 181 -27.91 -17.80 7.95
C ASN A 181 -27.50 -19.24 7.60
N ASN A 182 -26.94 -19.98 8.55
CA ASN A 182 -26.48 -21.36 8.34
C ASN A 182 -25.49 -21.51 7.17
N SER A 183 -24.71 -20.50 6.86
CA SER A 183 -23.61 -20.53 5.89
C SER A 183 -22.27 -20.68 6.59
N TYR A 184 -21.28 -21.13 5.85
CA TYR A 184 -19.88 -21.09 6.26
C TYR A 184 -19.22 -19.84 5.70
N ALA A 185 -18.17 -19.36 6.35
CA ALA A 185 -17.30 -18.32 5.81
C ALA A 185 -15.84 -18.81 5.79
N CYS A 186 -15.12 -18.46 4.75
CA CYS A 186 -13.71 -18.77 4.60
C CYS A 186 -12.94 -17.47 4.36
N GLY A 187 -12.03 -17.14 5.27
CA GLY A 187 -11.17 -15.99 5.22
C GLY A 187 -9.74 -16.37 4.83
N ILE A 188 -9.17 -15.69 3.81
CA ILE A 188 -7.75 -15.78 3.49
C ILE A 188 -7.13 -14.42 3.72
N PHE A 189 -6.09 -14.38 4.56
CA PHE A 189 -5.34 -13.19 4.95
C PHE A 189 -3.98 -13.23 4.28
N ILE A 190 -3.74 -12.28 3.40
CA ILE A 190 -2.65 -12.28 2.44
C ILE A 190 -1.57 -11.31 2.90
N ASP A 191 -0.32 -11.79 3.03
CA ASP A 191 0.85 -10.97 3.32
C ASP A 191 1.62 -10.69 2.02
N LEU A 192 1.74 -9.42 1.66
CA LEU A 192 2.50 -8.98 0.49
C LEU A 192 3.96 -8.70 0.87
N GLN A 193 4.91 -9.22 0.09
CA GLN A 193 6.34 -9.00 0.37
C GLN A 193 6.75 -7.57 -0.01
N LYS A 194 7.28 -6.81 0.97
CA LYS A 194 7.85 -5.47 0.73
C LYS A 194 6.97 -4.58 -0.17
N ALA A 195 5.66 -4.56 0.10
CA ALA A 195 4.64 -3.99 -0.76
C ALA A 195 4.99 -2.61 -1.32
N PHE A 196 5.46 -1.67 -0.48
CA PHE A 196 5.86 -0.34 -0.90
C PHE A 196 7.14 -0.31 -1.75
N ASP A 197 8.11 -1.19 -1.46
CA ASP A 197 9.42 -1.21 -2.12
C ASP A 197 9.35 -1.86 -3.51
N THR A 198 8.33 -2.70 -3.75
CA THR A 198 8.16 -3.46 -5.01
C THR A 198 7.25 -2.77 -6.03
N VAL A 199 6.61 -1.66 -5.69
CA VAL A 199 5.73 -0.93 -6.61
C VAL A 199 6.47 -0.61 -7.90
N ASN A 200 5.93 -1.09 -9.02
CA ASN A 200 6.43 -0.76 -10.34
C ASN A 200 5.89 0.60 -10.79
N ARG A 201 6.78 1.56 -11.02
CA ARG A 201 6.43 2.96 -11.30
C ARG A 201 5.65 3.14 -12.60
N THR A 202 6.01 2.39 -13.64
CA THR A 202 5.29 2.44 -14.93
C THR A 202 3.86 1.96 -14.79
N ILE A 203 3.64 0.85 -14.07
CA ILE A 203 2.30 0.34 -13.77
C ILE A 203 1.51 1.36 -12.94
N LEU A 204 2.14 1.97 -11.94
CA LEU A 204 1.48 3.00 -11.13
C LEU A 204 1.04 4.20 -11.98
N LEU A 205 1.89 4.70 -12.88
CA LEU A 205 1.56 5.80 -13.78
C LEU A 205 0.41 5.46 -14.72
N THR A 206 0.36 4.23 -15.22
CA THR A 206 -0.77 3.74 -16.03
C THR A 206 -2.07 3.73 -15.21
N LYS A 207 -2.02 3.27 -13.95
CA LYS A 207 -3.19 3.27 -13.06
C LYS A 207 -3.64 4.69 -12.69
N LEU A 208 -2.70 5.61 -12.44
CA LEU A 208 -3.02 7.02 -12.24
C LEU A 208 -3.76 7.61 -13.44
N ALA A 209 -3.28 7.35 -14.67
CA ALA A 209 -3.95 7.79 -15.90
C ALA A 209 -5.34 7.16 -16.05
N HIS A 210 -5.50 5.89 -15.69
CA HIS A 210 -6.79 5.18 -15.71
C HIS A 210 -7.81 5.85 -14.80
N TYR A 211 -7.40 6.26 -13.58
CA TYR A 211 -8.27 6.97 -12.63
C TYR A 211 -8.38 8.48 -12.88
N GLY A 212 -7.98 8.96 -14.06
CA GLY A 212 -8.18 10.34 -14.49
C GLY A 212 -7.00 11.28 -14.20
N ILE A 213 -5.90 10.82 -13.61
CA ILE A 213 -4.71 11.64 -13.35
C ILE A 213 -3.80 11.57 -14.58
N ARG A 214 -4.05 12.49 -15.56
CA ARG A 214 -3.47 12.47 -16.91
C ARG A 214 -2.64 13.72 -17.21
N GLY A 215 -2.02 13.76 -18.39
CA GLY A 215 -1.33 14.94 -18.92
C GLY A 215 -0.22 15.44 -18.02
N VAL A 216 -0.21 16.74 -17.74
CA VAL A 216 0.82 17.41 -16.90
C VAL A 216 0.90 16.79 -15.52
N THR A 217 -0.25 16.45 -14.91
CA THR A 217 -0.27 15.84 -13.58
C THR A 217 0.37 14.46 -13.57
N ASN A 218 0.13 13.64 -14.60
CA ASN A 218 0.78 12.33 -14.70
C ASN A 218 2.31 12.48 -14.87
N ARG A 219 2.76 13.44 -15.71
CA ARG A 219 4.20 13.78 -15.84
C ARG A 219 4.80 14.26 -14.52
N TRP A 220 4.04 15.01 -13.71
CA TRP A 220 4.49 15.43 -12.39
C TRP A 220 4.72 14.20 -11.45
N PHE A 221 3.82 13.22 -11.47
CA PHE A 221 4.02 11.97 -10.73
C PHE A 221 5.17 11.15 -11.29
N GLU A 222 5.35 11.09 -12.59
CA GLU A 222 6.51 10.47 -13.20
C GLU A 222 7.81 11.13 -12.72
N SER A 223 7.89 12.46 -12.80
CA SER A 223 9.02 13.23 -12.29
C SER A 223 9.24 13.02 -10.79
N TYR A 224 8.17 12.95 -9.98
CA TYR A 224 8.23 12.66 -8.55
C TYR A 224 8.83 11.29 -8.25
N LEU A 225 8.52 10.28 -9.05
CA LEU A 225 8.96 8.90 -8.85
C LEU A 225 10.37 8.64 -9.41
N LEU A 226 10.76 9.31 -10.50
CA LEU A 226 12.03 9.08 -11.18
C LEU A 226 13.21 9.74 -10.46
N ASN A 227 14.40 9.12 -10.63
CA ASN A 227 15.69 9.65 -10.16
C ASN A 227 15.74 9.96 -8.65
N ARG A 228 14.90 9.31 -7.85
CA ARG A 228 14.97 9.45 -6.41
C ARG A 228 16.27 8.86 -5.87
N LYS A 229 16.85 9.54 -4.90
CA LYS A 229 18.10 9.15 -4.26
C LYS A 229 17.88 8.87 -2.78
N GLN A 230 18.63 7.95 -2.22
CA GLN A 230 18.65 7.71 -0.78
C GLN A 230 20.05 7.35 -0.29
N TYR A 231 20.29 7.66 0.97
CA TYR A 231 21.40 7.14 1.74
C TYR A 231 20.89 6.60 3.08
N VAL A 232 21.61 5.62 3.63
CA VAL A 232 21.27 5.04 4.94
C VAL A 232 22.08 5.77 6.00
N SER A 233 21.40 6.18 7.07
CA SER A 233 22.04 6.80 8.23
C SER A 233 21.81 5.93 9.46
N ASN A 234 22.88 5.53 10.11
CA ASN A 234 22.85 4.71 11.31
C ASN A 234 23.94 5.12 12.29
N GLN A 235 23.58 5.47 13.53
CA GLN A 235 24.51 5.82 14.61
C GLN A 235 25.54 6.90 14.22
N GLY A 236 25.12 7.92 13.46
CA GLY A 236 25.99 9.03 13.05
C GLY A 236 26.80 8.78 11.78
N PHE A 237 26.73 7.60 11.19
CA PHE A 237 27.38 7.26 9.93
C PHE A 237 26.38 7.27 8.77
N ASP A 238 26.75 7.90 7.67
CA ASP A 238 25.98 7.95 6.45
C ASP A 238 26.62 7.11 5.35
N SER A 239 25.84 6.33 4.64
CA SER A 239 26.30 5.58 3.46
C SER A 239 26.39 6.47 2.23
N ASP A 240 27.01 5.96 1.16
CA ASP A 240 26.91 6.57 -0.15
C ASP A 240 25.47 6.71 -0.61
N THR A 241 25.21 7.76 -1.38
CA THR A 241 23.90 8.01 -1.98
C THR A 241 23.67 7.10 -3.19
N LYS A 242 22.54 6.38 -3.20
CA LYS A 242 22.15 5.50 -4.30
C LYS A 242 20.82 5.93 -4.93
N VAL A 243 20.71 5.71 -6.24
CA VAL A 243 19.45 5.92 -6.98
C VAL A 243 18.52 4.72 -6.75
N ILE A 244 17.24 5.00 -6.42
CA ILE A 244 16.21 3.98 -6.23
C ILE A 244 15.48 3.77 -7.56
N LYS A 245 15.45 2.56 -8.07
CA LYS A 245 14.82 2.20 -9.35
C LYS A 245 13.33 1.91 -9.22
N ASN A 246 12.89 1.26 -8.14
CA ASN A 246 11.50 0.82 -7.91
C ASN A 246 10.97 1.35 -6.57
N GLY A 247 9.69 1.13 -6.35
CA GLY A 247 9.03 1.44 -5.08
C GLY A 247 8.64 2.90 -4.89
N ILE A 248 7.97 3.10 -3.77
CA ILE A 248 7.50 4.39 -3.26
C ILE A 248 8.16 4.61 -1.90
N PRO A 249 8.65 5.83 -1.57
CA PRO A 249 9.36 6.06 -0.31
C PRO A 249 8.46 5.75 0.90
N GLN A 250 8.90 4.82 1.76
CA GLN A 250 8.23 4.56 3.04
C GLN A 250 8.47 5.73 3.99
N GLY A 251 7.44 6.51 4.27
CA GLY A 251 7.49 7.73 5.08
C GLY A 251 7.17 9.01 4.31
N SER A 252 6.93 8.92 3.00
CA SER A 252 6.37 10.03 2.20
C SER A 252 4.88 10.26 2.52
N VAL A 253 4.38 11.45 2.26
CA VAL A 253 2.96 11.79 2.43
C VAL A 253 2.12 11.17 1.30
N LEU A 254 2.66 11.12 0.09
CA LEU A 254 1.99 10.55 -1.08
C LEU A 254 2.03 9.02 -1.12
N GLY A 255 3.03 8.39 -0.50
CA GLY A 255 3.25 6.95 -0.56
C GLY A 255 2.00 6.11 -0.25
N PRO A 256 1.32 6.34 0.86
CA PRO A 256 0.09 5.62 1.23
C PRO A 256 -1.01 5.71 0.17
N LEU A 257 -1.27 6.90 -0.37
CA LEU A 257 -2.27 7.11 -1.41
C LEU A 257 -1.90 6.41 -2.72
N LEU A 258 -0.63 6.53 -3.13
CA LEU A 258 -0.12 5.89 -4.35
C LEU A 258 -0.17 4.36 -4.25
N PHE A 259 0.10 3.80 -3.06
CA PHE A 259 -0.04 2.37 -2.84
C PHE A 259 -1.51 1.93 -2.89
N ALA A 260 -2.42 2.68 -2.26
CA ALA A 260 -3.85 2.41 -2.34
C ALA A 260 -4.35 2.40 -3.79
N ILE A 261 -3.90 3.35 -4.62
CA ILE A 261 -4.19 3.38 -6.08
C ILE A 261 -3.60 2.15 -6.79
N TYR A 262 -2.39 1.74 -6.39
CA TYR A 262 -1.70 0.62 -7.04
C TYR A 262 -2.42 -0.71 -6.89
N ILE A 263 -3.02 -0.96 -5.71
CA ILE A 263 -3.76 -2.21 -5.45
C ILE A 263 -5.28 -2.10 -5.71
N ASN A 264 -5.75 -0.93 -6.10
CA ASN A 264 -7.18 -0.61 -6.13
C ASN A 264 -8.01 -1.53 -7.03
N ASP A 265 -7.45 -1.97 -8.15
CA ASP A 265 -8.08 -2.84 -9.15
C ASP A 265 -8.00 -4.35 -8.82
N LEU A 266 -7.39 -4.73 -7.68
CA LEU A 266 -7.28 -6.13 -7.28
C LEU A 266 -8.67 -6.77 -7.15
N HIS A 267 -9.65 -6.04 -6.62
CA HIS A 267 -11.01 -6.54 -6.46
C HIS A 267 -11.68 -6.91 -7.79
N ASP A 268 -11.29 -6.28 -8.90
CA ASP A 268 -11.79 -6.60 -10.24
C ASP A 268 -11.33 -7.97 -10.77
N ALA A 269 -10.24 -8.49 -10.21
CA ALA A 269 -9.74 -9.83 -10.52
C ALA A 269 -10.51 -10.94 -9.78
N ILE A 270 -11.20 -10.61 -8.69
CA ILE A 270 -11.86 -11.56 -7.78
C ILE A 270 -13.36 -11.63 -8.13
N THR A 271 -13.89 -12.84 -8.23
CA THR A 271 -15.26 -13.04 -8.73
C THR A 271 -16.23 -13.60 -7.69
N ASN A 272 -15.75 -14.40 -6.74
CA ASN A 272 -16.60 -15.15 -5.81
C ASN A 272 -16.48 -14.65 -4.37
N SER A 273 -15.40 -13.95 -4.04
CA SER A 273 -15.10 -13.50 -2.69
C SER A 273 -15.19 -11.98 -2.59
N SER A 274 -15.48 -11.48 -1.40
CA SER A 274 -15.29 -10.06 -1.10
C SER A 274 -13.83 -9.79 -0.76
N VAL A 275 -13.29 -8.70 -1.29
CA VAL A 275 -11.91 -8.26 -1.03
C VAL A 275 -11.95 -7.14 0.00
N TYR A 276 -11.13 -7.22 1.02
CA TYR A 276 -10.94 -6.17 2.03
C TYR A 276 -9.49 -5.74 2.04
N HIS A 277 -9.26 -4.44 2.02
CA HIS A 277 -7.92 -3.87 2.10
C HIS A 277 -7.79 -2.98 3.33
N PHE A 278 -6.70 -3.16 4.06
CA PHE A 278 -6.21 -2.18 5.01
C PHE A 278 -4.73 -1.94 4.74
N ALA A 279 -4.43 -0.92 3.94
CA ALA A 279 -3.09 -0.70 3.40
C ALA A 279 -2.61 -1.91 2.56
N ASP A 280 -1.50 -2.54 2.97
CA ASP A 280 -0.94 -3.76 2.37
C ASP A 280 -1.62 -5.06 2.86
N ASP A 281 -2.34 -5.02 3.98
CA ASP A 281 -3.13 -6.15 4.44
C ASP A 281 -4.33 -6.36 3.51
N THR A 282 -4.37 -7.49 2.82
CA THR A 282 -5.41 -7.85 1.86
C THR A 282 -6.08 -9.15 2.29
N ASN A 283 -7.42 -9.14 2.35
CA ASN A 283 -8.18 -10.32 2.77
C ASN A 283 -9.25 -10.66 1.74
N LEU A 284 -9.43 -11.96 1.51
CA LEU A 284 -10.54 -12.51 0.74
C LEU A 284 -11.51 -13.20 1.69
N LEU A 285 -12.79 -12.87 1.60
CA LEU A 285 -13.85 -13.52 2.38
C LEU A 285 -14.87 -14.14 1.41
N ASN A 286 -14.94 -15.48 1.42
CA ASN A 286 -15.94 -16.25 0.67
C ASN A 286 -16.99 -16.79 1.65
N ILE A 287 -18.26 -16.70 1.25
CA ILE A 287 -19.40 -17.19 2.04
C ILE A 287 -20.21 -18.16 1.17
N ASN A 288 -20.43 -19.37 1.68
CA ASN A 288 -21.23 -20.36 0.98
C ASN A 288 -21.87 -21.37 1.95
N LYS A 289 -23.01 -21.94 1.57
CA LYS A 289 -23.64 -23.04 2.33
C LYS A 289 -22.94 -24.38 2.14
N SER A 290 -22.19 -24.54 1.07
CA SER A 290 -21.49 -25.78 0.70
C SER A 290 -19.98 -25.61 0.81
N PRO A 291 -19.30 -26.37 1.71
CA PRO A 291 -17.84 -26.39 1.79
C PRO A 291 -17.14 -26.74 0.47
N LYS A 292 -17.73 -27.69 -0.30
CA LYS A 292 -17.19 -28.09 -1.61
C LYS A 292 -17.20 -26.94 -2.61
N ARG A 293 -18.34 -26.23 -2.72
CA ARG A 293 -18.43 -25.03 -3.61
C ARG A 293 -17.48 -23.93 -3.15
N MET A 294 -17.39 -23.67 -1.86
CA MET A 294 -16.49 -22.70 -1.28
C MET A 294 -15.03 -22.98 -1.66
N GLN A 295 -14.58 -24.24 -1.54
CA GLN A 295 -13.23 -24.64 -1.94
C GLN A 295 -12.97 -24.36 -3.43
N VAL A 296 -13.92 -24.69 -4.33
CA VAL A 296 -13.79 -24.43 -5.77
C VAL A 296 -13.70 -22.94 -6.05
N GLN A 297 -14.61 -22.14 -5.47
CA GLN A 297 -14.66 -20.69 -5.63
C GLN A 297 -13.38 -20.02 -5.10
N MET A 298 -12.91 -20.41 -3.91
CA MET A 298 -11.71 -19.86 -3.31
C MET A 298 -10.47 -20.18 -4.14
N ASN A 299 -10.32 -21.42 -4.62
CA ASN A 299 -9.21 -21.79 -5.50
C ASN A 299 -9.24 -21.00 -6.82
N GLN A 300 -10.43 -20.74 -7.37
CA GLN A 300 -10.58 -19.91 -8.58
C GLN A 300 -10.13 -18.46 -8.30
N ASP A 301 -10.58 -17.90 -7.20
CA ASP A 301 -10.21 -16.53 -6.80
C ASP A 301 -8.71 -16.42 -6.51
N LEU A 302 -8.11 -17.40 -5.85
CA LEU A 302 -6.66 -17.44 -5.59
C LEU A 302 -5.85 -17.57 -6.89
N LYS A 303 -6.35 -18.31 -7.87
CA LYS A 303 -5.74 -18.38 -9.19
C LYS A 303 -5.79 -17.03 -9.91
N ASN A 304 -6.89 -16.32 -9.81
CA ASN A 304 -7.06 -14.98 -10.38
C ASN A 304 -6.20 -13.95 -9.65
N LEU A 305 -6.19 -14.01 -8.32
CA LEU A 305 -5.31 -13.18 -7.49
C LEU A 305 -3.84 -13.36 -7.88
N TYR A 306 -3.39 -14.61 -8.03
CA TYR A 306 -2.01 -14.88 -8.41
C TYR A 306 -1.66 -14.31 -9.78
N LYS A 307 -2.57 -14.41 -10.76
CA LYS A 307 -2.40 -13.78 -12.08
C LYS A 307 -2.29 -12.26 -11.97
N TRP A 308 -3.16 -11.64 -11.15
CA TRP A 308 -3.12 -10.21 -10.89
C TRP A 308 -1.79 -9.80 -10.23
N LEU A 309 -1.32 -10.53 -9.22
CA LEU A 309 -0.05 -10.28 -8.55
C LEU A 309 1.14 -10.33 -9.53
N LEU A 310 1.18 -11.33 -10.41
CA LEU A 310 2.22 -11.43 -11.45
C LEU A 310 2.17 -10.24 -12.41
N ALA A 311 0.99 -9.90 -12.93
CA ALA A 311 0.81 -8.78 -13.85
C ALA A 311 1.20 -7.44 -13.23
N ASN A 312 0.96 -7.27 -11.92
CA ASN A 312 1.30 -6.08 -11.15
C ASN A 312 2.69 -6.15 -10.47
N LYS A 313 3.49 -7.17 -10.74
CA LYS A 313 4.86 -7.34 -10.20
C LYS A 313 4.93 -7.27 -8.68
N ILE A 314 3.90 -7.76 -7.99
CA ILE A 314 3.85 -7.88 -6.53
C ILE A 314 4.15 -9.32 -6.12
N SER A 315 4.98 -9.50 -5.11
CA SER A 315 5.33 -10.82 -4.58
C SER A 315 4.47 -11.18 -3.36
N LEU A 316 3.94 -12.40 -3.38
CA LEU A 316 3.20 -12.98 -2.26
C LEU A 316 4.15 -13.63 -1.25
N ASN A 317 3.86 -13.49 0.03
CA ASN A 317 4.48 -14.24 1.09
C ASN A 317 3.62 -15.46 1.44
N CYS A 318 3.83 -16.57 0.74
CA CYS A 318 3.02 -17.79 0.96
C CYS A 318 3.12 -18.33 2.40
N SER A 319 4.28 -18.18 3.06
CA SER A 319 4.48 -18.70 4.43
C SER A 319 3.77 -17.91 5.52
N LYS A 320 3.32 -16.69 5.20
CA LYS A 320 2.56 -15.83 6.10
C LYS A 320 1.13 -15.58 5.63
N THR A 321 0.74 -16.22 4.52
CA THR A 321 -0.65 -16.19 4.08
C THR A 321 -1.41 -17.23 4.88
N GLU A 322 -2.43 -16.79 5.61
CA GLU A 322 -3.19 -17.60 6.56
C GLU A 322 -4.62 -17.82 6.06
N LEU A 323 -5.17 -18.97 6.40
CA LEU A 323 -6.53 -19.39 6.07
C LEU A 323 -7.27 -19.70 7.34
N ILE A 324 -8.47 -19.15 7.52
CA ILE A 324 -9.36 -19.50 8.61
C ILE A 324 -10.75 -19.88 8.07
N PHE A 325 -11.34 -20.85 8.74
CA PHE A 325 -12.66 -21.34 8.43
C PHE A 325 -13.62 -21.00 9.56
N PHE A 326 -14.63 -20.20 9.28
CA PHE A 326 -15.62 -19.78 10.26
C PHE A 326 -16.87 -20.67 10.16
N HIS A 327 -17.34 -21.15 11.31
CA HIS A 327 -18.51 -22.00 11.45
C HIS A 327 -19.25 -21.72 12.75
N GLN A 328 -20.52 -22.12 12.82
CA GLN A 328 -21.27 -22.08 14.09
C GLN A 328 -20.66 -23.05 15.12
N PRO A 329 -20.72 -22.71 16.44
CA PRO A 329 -20.39 -23.63 17.49
C PRO A 329 -21.19 -24.97 17.34
N GLY A 330 -20.51 -26.08 17.46
CA GLY A 330 -21.13 -27.40 17.27
C GLY A 330 -21.27 -27.87 15.81
N ARG A 331 -21.14 -27.00 14.83
CA ARG A 331 -21.21 -27.35 13.39
C ARG A 331 -19.82 -27.47 12.75
N LYS A 332 -18.94 -28.23 13.41
CA LYS A 332 -17.62 -28.52 12.83
C LYS A 332 -17.81 -29.24 11.49
N ILE A 333 -17.02 -28.84 10.48
CA ILE A 333 -16.96 -29.57 9.22
C ILE A 333 -16.17 -30.85 9.47
N GLN A 334 -16.88 -31.91 9.89
CA GLN A 334 -16.26 -33.18 10.11
C GLN A 334 -15.82 -33.77 8.75
N ASN A 335 -14.57 -34.24 8.70
CA ASN A 335 -14.01 -35.01 7.57
C ASN A 335 -13.90 -34.30 6.23
N PHE A 336 -13.94 -32.96 6.14
CA PHE A 336 -13.67 -32.27 4.90
C PHE A 336 -12.23 -31.74 4.86
N ASP A 337 -11.37 -32.41 4.08
CA ASP A 337 -10.00 -31.99 3.84
C ASP A 337 -9.97 -30.83 2.83
N PHE A 338 -9.87 -29.59 3.35
CA PHE A 338 -9.75 -28.40 2.50
C PHE A 338 -8.44 -28.40 1.72
N LYS A 339 -8.57 -28.46 0.38
CA LYS A 339 -7.44 -28.39 -0.57
C LYS A 339 -7.39 -27.00 -1.20
N ILE A 340 -7.06 -25.98 -0.42
CA ILE A 340 -6.89 -24.61 -0.89
C ILE A 340 -5.42 -24.39 -1.20
N LYS A 341 -5.15 -23.90 -2.43
CA LYS A 341 -3.81 -23.74 -2.97
C LYS A 341 -3.64 -22.38 -3.66
N ILE A 342 -2.48 -21.76 -3.49
CA ILE A 342 -2.03 -20.64 -4.29
C ILE A 342 -0.68 -20.96 -4.93
N ASN A 343 -0.59 -20.86 -6.25
CA ASN A 343 0.63 -21.20 -6.98
C ASN A 343 1.23 -22.57 -6.60
N GLY A 344 0.40 -23.59 -6.44
CA GLY A 344 0.84 -24.93 -6.03
C GLY A 344 1.07 -25.13 -4.53
N HIS A 345 1.24 -24.07 -3.76
CA HIS A 345 1.40 -24.14 -2.30
C HIS A 345 0.05 -24.34 -1.61
N ARG A 346 -0.06 -25.37 -0.79
CA ARG A 346 -1.26 -25.61 0.04
C ARG A 346 -1.25 -24.63 1.21
N ILE A 347 -2.38 -23.96 1.44
CA ILE A 347 -2.61 -23.13 2.62
C ILE A 347 -3.36 -24.01 3.61
N ILE A 348 -2.81 -24.15 4.83
CA ILE A 348 -3.40 -24.97 5.90
C ILE A 348 -4.30 -24.06 6.73
N PRO A 349 -5.54 -24.49 7.02
CA PRO A 349 -6.42 -23.73 7.92
C PRO A 349 -5.83 -23.62 9.33
N THR A 350 -6.02 -22.46 9.95
CA THR A 350 -5.68 -22.19 11.35
C THR A 350 -6.96 -21.98 12.17
N ASP A 351 -6.92 -22.28 13.47
CA ASP A 351 -8.07 -22.09 14.37
C ASP A 351 -8.25 -20.63 14.79
N HIS A 352 -7.20 -19.84 14.70
CA HIS A 352 -7.22 -18.40 15.03
C HIS A 352 -6.23 -17.65 14.15
N ILE A 353 -6.52 -16.37 13.93
CA ILE A 353 -5.68 -15.48 13.12
C ILE A 353 -5.64 -14.08 13.74
N LYS A 354 -4.49 -13.42 13.65
CA LYS A 354 -4.34 -12.03 14.09
C LYS A 354 -4.57 -11.07 12.92
N TYR A 355 -5.67 -10.32 12.98
CA TYR A 355 -6.01 -9.30 11.98
C TYR A 355 -6.16 -7.93 12.62
N LEU A 356 -5.42 -6.94 12.14
CA LEU A 356 -5.43 -5.54 12.61
C LEU A 356 -5.34 -5.39 14.14
N GLY A 357 -4.55 -6.24 14.77
CA GLY A 357 -4.32 -6.22 16.23
C GLY A 357 -5.25 -7.07 17.05
N VAL A 358 -6.34 -7.62 16.48
CA VAL A 358 -7.33 -8.47 17.15
C VAL A 358 -7.16 -9.92 16.71
N TYR A 359 -7.39 -10.88 17.60
CA TYR A 359 -7.47 -12.30 17.27
C TYR A 359 -8.90 -12.66 16.87
N LEU A 360 -9.05 -13.25 15.68
CA LEU A 360 -10.30 -13.85 15.22
C LEU A 360 -10.17 -15.38 15.35
N ASP A 361 -11.09 -16.02 16.05
CA ASP A 361 -11.20 -17.46 16.11
C ASP A 361 -12.21 -18.01 15.09
N SER A 362 -12.22 -19.32 14.88
CA SER A 362 -13.09 -19.99 13.92
C SER A 362 -14.59 -19.89 14.24
N THR A 363 -14.97 -19.48 15.44
CA THR A 363 -16.36 -19.31 15.88
C THR A 363 -16.80 -17.85 16.00
N VAL A 364 -15.85 -16.91 15.95
CA VAL A 364 -16.05 -15.45 16.12
C VAL A 364 -16.65 -15.06 17.50
N TRP A 365 -16.62 -15.96 18.48
CA TRP A 365 -17.22 -15.72 19.82
C TRP A 365 -16.24 -15.11 20.83
N GLN A 366 -14.93 -15.14 20.56
CA GLN A 366 -13.92 -14.54 21.42
C GLN A 366 -13.03 -13.60 20.63
N ALA A 367 -13.46 -12.35 20.45
CA ALA A 367 -12.53 -11.27 20.15
C ALA A 367 -11.75 -10.96 21.44
N THR A 368 -10.65 -11.64 21.67
CA THR A 368 -9.75 -11.31 22.78
C THR A 368 -8.82 -10.20 22.33
N LEU A 369 -8.87 -9.08 23.05
CA LEU A 369 -7.99 -7.91 22.87
C LEU A 369 -6.53 -8.25 23.19
#